data_dfd1410f6c844f7ce6f9478a6159f180
#
_entry.id   dfd1410f6c844f7ce6f9478a6159f180
#
_cell.length_a   1.000
_cell.length_b   1.000
_cell.length_c   1.000
_cell.angle_alpha   90.00
_cell.angle_beta   90.00
_cell.angle_gamma   90.00
#
_symmetry.space_group_name_H-M   'P 1'
#
loop_
_entity.id
_entity.type
_entity.pdbx_description
1 polymer ?
#
loop_
_entity_poly.entity_id
_entity_poly.type
_entity_poly.pdbx_seq_one_letter_code
_entity_poly.pdbx_strand_id
1 'polypeptide(L)'
;MDPATCAPQLVPDPAPVQGGLNMLSRRDFALLAATSPLAGLLGQAANAATPKETVVFASQIDDVITCDPGEAYEISAQIFLSSVYDRLVRYEAEDMTKLVGGVAESWTVSPDAKTYTFKLRTNQKFESGAPVTADDMAFSIQRVVIMNKTPAFLFTQLGWNKDNVRDLVKAPDAHTLEFKINEDFAPTLVLNLMATVAASVVEKKVAMANEVNGDLGNAWLKTHSATSGPYRLVSWKANESVTMEANPGYHLGLAKTKRVVILHVPEPGSQRLQLEKGDIDIALSLQPDQLKPLAGNKDIKVESFPYSGTWYIGLNLADPRLKNPKVRQALKYLVDYHGMANSFLKGRFEVHQTFLPIGLSSAIAYDPYKLDVAKAKALLAEAGYPNGFELRLSSSNISPQIDMAQSVQQTMGMAGVKVNIVSTDQKQLVTEFRARKFQATLISWTPDYLDPHTNASTFAFNDNDSDDAPHPLAWRCHYFDPAINARTTAAVKEIDPVKRKAMYGELQKILTDDGPYILMFQPANEIARRASVQGYKPGIVEDLYFFRTITKA
;
A
#
# COMPACT_ATOMS: atom_id res chain seq x y z
N MET A 1 -10.80 44.23 -32.45
CA MET A 1 -10.98 43.29 -33.59
C MET A 1 -11.64 42.03 -33.01
N ASP A 2 -12.83 41.75 -33.54
CA ASP A 2 -13.83 40.79 -33.06
C ASP A 2 -13.35 39.32 -33.00
N PRO A 3 -13.80 38.51 -32.02
CA PRO A 3 -13.67 37.06 -32.07
C PRO A 3 -14.93 36.43 -32.68
N ALA A 4 -14.81 35.87 -33.87
CA ALA A 4 -15.87 35.13 -34.54
C ALA A 4 -15.83 33.64 -34.21
N THR A 5 -16.88 33.20 -33.56
CA THR A 5 -17.63 31.92 -33.64
C THR A 5 -17.07 30.78 -34.49
N CYS A 6 -16.84 29.63 -33.86
CA CYS A 6 -16.86 28.33 -34.52
C CYS A 6 -17.81 27.40 -33.77
N ALA A 7 -18.98 27.14 -34.36
CA ALA A 7 -19.96 26.15 -33.89
C ALA A 7 -19.62 24.75 -34.45
N PRO A 8 -19.86 23.65 -33.75
CA PRO A 8 -19.64 22.31 -34.28
C PRO A 8 -20.80 21.87 -35.19
N GLN A 9 -20.47 21.33 -36.32
CA GLN A 9 -21.39 20.71 -37.28
C GLN A 9 -21.96 19.40 -36.71
N LEU A 10 -23.30 19.32 -36.73
CA LEU A 10 -24.07 18.12 -36.47
C LEU A 10 -23.94 17.13 -37.64
N VAL A 11 -23.56 15.90 -37.34
CA VAL A 11 -23.60 14.75 -38.26
C VAL A 11 -25.01 14.16 -38.21
N PRO A 12 -25.67 13.86 -39.32
CA PRO A 12 -27.04 13.32 -39.34
C PRO A 12 -27.09 11.83 -38.98
N ASP A 13 -28.14 11.46 -38.23
CA ASP A 13 -28.47 10.08 -37.84
C ASP A 13 -28.74 9.18 -39.07
N PRO A 14 -28.35 7.91 -39.05
CA PRO A 14 -28.74 6.95 -40.07
C PRO A 14 -30.18 6.44 -39.86
N ALA A 15 -30.92 6.33 -40.98
CA ALA A 15 -32.28 5.86 -41.02
C ALA A 15 -32.47 4.40 -40.54
N PRO A 16 -33.66 4.03 -40.00
CA PRO A 16 -33.92 2.71 -39.47
C PRO A 16 -34.10 1.66 -40.60
N VAL A 17 -33.34 0.58 -40.54
CA VAL A 17 -33.55 -0.60 -41.38
C VAL A 17 -34.67 -1.46 -40.75
N GLN A 18 -35.79 -1.56 -41.44
CA GLN A 18 -36.86 -2.52 -41.16
C GLN A 18 -36.44 -3.91 -41.65
N GLY A 19 -36.00 -4.79 -40.74
CA GLY A 19 -35.85 -6.22 -41.00
C GLY A 19 -36.80 -7.02 -40.13
N GLY A 20 -37.83 -7.62 -40.74
CA GLY A 20 -38.85 -8.39 -40.05
C GLY A 20 -38.27 -9.66 -39.39
N LEU A 21 -38.37 -9.79 -38.10
CA LEU A 21 -38.13 -11.01 -37.33
C LEU A 21 -39.40 -11.88 -37.35
N ASN A 22 -39.36 -12.97 -38.12
CA ASN A 22 -40.34 -14.06 -38.00
C ASN A 22 -40.22 -14.71 -36.62
N MET A 23 -41.22 -14.51 -35.75
CA MET A 23 -41.32 -15.21 -34.46
C MET A 23 -41.71 -16.67 -34.72
N LEU A 24 -40.78 -17.59 -34.44
CA LEU A 24 -41.06 -19.01 -34.32
C LEU A 24 -41.96 -19.29 -33.10
N SER A 25 -43.06 -20.03 -33.31
CA SER A 25 -44.05 -20.29 -32.31
C SER A 25 -43.55 -21.32 -31.28
N ARG A 26 -44.12 -21.24 -30.06
CA ARG A 26 -43.79 -22.17 -28.93
C ARG A 26 -44.03 -23.67 -29.22
N ARG A 27 -44.58 -24.04 -30.38
CA ARG A 27 -44.81 -25.44 -30.80
C ARG A 27 -43.61 -26.05 -31.53
N ASP A 28 -42.70 -25.26 -32.08
CA ASP A 28 -41.56 -25.78 -32.85
C ASP A 28 -40.36 -26.20 -31.99
N PHE A 29 -40.42 -25.92 -30.70
CA PHE A 29 -39.36 -26.30 -29.72
C PHE A 29 -39.57 -27.70 -29.09
N ALA A 30 -40.73 -28.33 -29.33
CA ALA A 30 -41.10 -29.62 -28.66
C ALA A 30 -40.77 -30.88 -29.47
N LEU A 31 -40.23 -30.79 -30.69
CA LEU A 31 -40.02 -31.97 -31.57
C LEU A 31 -38.54 -32.27 -31.90
N LEU A 32 -37.57 -31.63 -31.26
CA LEU A 32 -36.13 -31.88 -31.45
C LEU A 32 -35.42 -32.48 -30.22
N ALA A 33 -36.18 -32.97 -29.23
CA ALA A 33 -35.65 -33.54 -27.98
C ALA A 33 -35.69 -35.08 -27.90
N ALA A 34 -35.79 -35.77 -29.00
CA ALA A 34 -35.77 -37.24 -29.00
C ALA A 34 -34.86 -37.76 -30.10
N THR A 35 -33.57 -37.91 -29.82
CA THR A 35 -32.56 -38.87 -30.28
C THR A 35 -31.16 -38.25 -30.28
N SER A 36 -30.55 -38.18 -29.11
CA SER A 36 -29.09 -38.10 -29.00
C SER A 36 -28.64 -38.75 -27.72
N PRO A 37 -27.74 -39.74 -27.75
CA PRO A 37 -27.23 -40.42 -26.55
C PRO A 37 -26.12 -39.56 -25.86
N LEU A 38 -26.30 -38.23 -25.81
CA LEU A 38 -25.41 -37.31 -25.12
C LEU A 38 -26.01 -36.75 -23.80
N ALA A 39 -27.16 -37.26 -23.36
CA ALA A 39 -27.81 -36.82 -22.11
C ALA A 39 -27.17 -37.42 -20.84
N GLY A 40 -26.08 -38.19 -20.95
CA GLY A 40 -25.37 -38.78 -19.81
C GLY A 40 -24.17 -37.98 -19.28
N LEU A 41 -23.80 -36.83 -19.86
CA LEU A 41 -22.60 -36.07 -19.48
C LEU A 41 -22.88 -34.69 -18.86
N LEU A 42 -24.15 -34.32 -18.66
CA LEU A 42 -24.52 -33.04 -18.00
C LEU A 42 -24.80 -33.18 -16.49
N GLY A 43 -24.41 -34.29 -15.88
CA GLY A 43 -24.73 -34.63 -14.49
C GLY A 43 -23.54 -34.63 -13.53
N GLN A 44 -22.49 -33.86 -13.76
CA GLN A 44 -21.47 -33.53 -12.73
C GLN A 44 -20.81 -32.20 -13.05
N ALA A 45 -21.52 -31.09 -12.83
CA ALA A 45 -20.85 -29.90 -12.38
C ALA A 45 -20.40 -30.16 -10.93
N ALA A 46 -19.46 -31.08 -10.76
CA ALA A 46 -18.72 -31.21 -9.52
C ALA A 46 -18.13 -29.81 -9.23
N ASN A 47 -18.27 -29.34 -8.02
CA ASN A 47 -17.50 -28.23 -7.46
C ASN A 47 -16.02 -28.53 -7.72
N ALA A 48 -15.52 -28.13 -8.88
CA ALA A 48 -14.11 -28.29 -9.22
C ALA A 48 -13.36 -27.20 -8.46
N ALA A 49 -12.96 -27.55 -7.24
CA ALA A 49 -11.99 -26.72 -6.50
C ALA A 49 -10.82 -26.39 -7.42
N THR A 50 -10.24 -25.21 -7.26
CA THR A 50 -9.06 -24.79 -8.04
C THR A 50 -7.96 -25.85 -8.01
N PRO A 51 -7.20 -26.07 -9.11
CA PRO A 51 -6.19 -27.13 -9.18
C PRO A 51 -5.17 -27.06 -8.04
N LYS A 52 -4.67 -28.19 -7.56
CA LYS A 52 -3.72 -28.25 -6.43
C LYS A 52 -2.42 -27.46 -6.66
N GLU A 53 -1.99 -27.34 -7.90
CA GLU A 53 -0.77 -26.61 -8.27
C GLU A 53 -1.00 -25.10 -8.51
N THR A 54 -2.26 -24.65 -8.37
CA THR A 54 -2.65 -23.26 -8.59
C THR A 54 -3.28 -22.69 -7.34
N VAL A 55 -2.86 -21.49 -6.94
CA VAL A 55 -3.52 -20.69 -5.90
C VAL A 55 -4.17 -19.49 -6.55
N VAL A 56 -5.46 -19.30 -6.29
CA VAL A 56 -6.28 -18.24 -6.86
C VAL A 56 -6.66 -17.25 -5.76
N PHE A 57 -6.24 -16.00 -5.94
CA PHE A 57 -6.61 -14.87 -5.09
C PHE A 57 -7.75 -14.09 -5.73
N ALA A 58 -8.61 -13.51 -4.91
CA ALA A 58 -9.53 -12.46 -5.34
C ALA A 58 -9.17 -11.15 -4.65
N SER A 59 -9.04 -10.11 -5.43
CA SER A 59 -8.77 -8.74 -4.98
C SER A 59 -9.30 -7.73 -6.00
N GLN A 60 -9.40 -6.48 -5.61
CA GLN A 60 -9.57 -5.38 -6.53
C GLN A 60 -8.19 -5.03 -7.12
N ILE A 61 -8.05 -4.99 -8.45
CA ILE A 61 -6.78 -4.72 -9.17
C ILE A 61 -6.96 -3.72 -10.32
N ASP A 62 -7.99 -2.90 -10.30
CA ASP A 62 -8.28 -1.88 -11.32
C ASP A 62 -7.35 -0.66 -11.24
N ASP A 63 -6.61 -0.51 -10.15
CA ASP A 63 -5.57 0.49 -9.96
C ASP A 63 -4.22 0.11 -10.60
N VAL A 64 -4.02 -1.15 -11.03
CA VAL A 64 -2.79 -1.58 -11.70
C VAL A 64 -2.68 -0.91 -13.07
N ILE A 65 -1.63 -0.12 -13.25
CA ILE A 65 -1.34 0.62 -14.49
C ILE A 65 -0.10 0.08 -15.22
N THR A 66 0.74 -0.70 -14.54
CA THR A 66 2.02 -1.17 -15.05
C THR A 66 2.54 -2.38 -14.28
N CYS A 67 3.32 -3.23 -14.95
CA CYS A 67 4.13 -4.29 -14.34
C CYS A 67 5.62 -3.92 -14.28
N ASP A 68 6.00 -2.70 -14.65
CA ASP A 68 7.36 -2.19 -14.53
C ASP A 68 7.66 -1.78 -13.07
N PRO A 69 8.62 -2.41 -12.37
CA PRO A 69 8.95 -2.07 -10.99
C PRO A 69 9.49 -0.65 -10.83
N GLY A 70 10.00 -0.04 -11.92
CA GLY A 70 10.46 1.36 -11.92
C GLY A 70 9.35 2.40 -12.10
N GLU A 71 8.10 1.98 -12.31
CA GLU A 71 6.93 2.86 -12.43
C GLU A 71 5.80 2.45 -11.47
N ALA A 72 5.69 1.17 -11.12
CA ALA A 72 4.64 0.64 -10.27
C ALA A 72 4.73 1.20 -8.84
N TYR A 73 3.65 1.78 -8.37
CA TYR A 73 3.54 2.29 -7.00
C TYR A 73 2.19 1.93 -6.34
N GLU A 74 1.23 1.52 -7.13
CA GLU A 74 -0.08 1.09 -6.67
C GLU A 74 0.05 -0.20 -5.84
N ILE A 75 -0.72 -0.28 -4.75
CA ILE A 75 -0.71 -1.40 -3.80
C ILE A 75 -0.95 -2.73 -4.53
N SER A 76 -1.95 -2.79 -5.40
CA SER A 76 -2.30 -4.01 -6.12
C SER A 76 -1.18 -4.49 -7.06
N ALA A 77 -0.38 -3.58 -7.64
CA ALA A 77 0.79 -3.94 -8.42
C ALA A 77 1.91 -4.49 -7.54
N GLN A 78 2.16 -3.89 -6.38
CA GLN A 78 3.22 -4.30 -5.48
C GLN A 78 3.00 -5.71 -4.90
N ILE A 79 1.74 -6.13 -4.68
CA ILE A 79 1.38 -7.46 -4.20
C ILE A 79 2.01 -8.56 -5.08
N PHE A 80 1.93 -8.46 -6.39
CA PHE A 80 2.50 -9.50 -7.26
C PHE A 80 3.93 -9.22 -7.70
N LEU A 81 4.32 -7.96 -7.90
CA LEU A 81 5.68 -7.60 -8.30
C LEU A 81 6.71 -7.97 -7.22
N SER A 82 6.32 -7.97 -5.95
CA SER A 82 7.13 -8.47 -4.83
C SER A 82 7.57 -9.93 -4.99
N SER A 83 6.85 -10.72 -5.76
CA SER A 83 7.17 -12.12 -6.07
C SER A 83 7.63 -12.34 -7.51
N VAL A 84 7.44 -11.36 -8.40
CA VAL A 84 7.97 -11.41 -9.76
C VAL A 84 9.45 -10.99 -9.79
N TYR A 85 9.85 -9.99 -9.04
CA TYR A 85 11.22 -9.45 -9.06
C TYR A 85 11.98 -9.72 -7.77
N ASP A 86 13.29 -9.99 -7.89
CA ASP A 86 14.22 -9.92 -6.77
C ASP A 86 14.71 -8.48 -6.57
N ARG A 87 14.86 -8.10 -5.31
CA ARG A 87 15.37 -6.79 -4.86
C ARG A 87 16.82 -6.89 -4.44
N LEU A 88 17.52 -5.75 -4.37
CA LEU A 88 18.93 -5.74 -3.94
C LEU A 88 19.08 -6.38 -2.54
N VAL A 89 18.27 -5.96 -1.59
CA VAL A 89 18.08 -6.61 -0.29
C VAL A 89 16.59 -6.90 -0.09
N ARG A 90 16.25 -7.76 0.85
CA ARG A 90 14.87 -8.15 1.15
C ARG A 90 14.66 -8.36 2.64
N TYR A 91 13.42 -8.38 3.07
CA TYR A 91 13.11 -8.78 4.43
C TYR A 91 13.06 -10.30 4.57
N GLU A 92 13.38 -10.77 5.78
CA GLU A 92 13.19 -12.18 6.14
C GLU A 92 11.69 -12.45 6.30
N ALA A 93 11.18 -13.53 5.67
CA ALA A 93 9.75 -13.85 5.72
C ALA A 93 9.23 -14.19 7.13
N GLU A 94 10.12 -14.72 7.97
CA GLU A 94 9.78 -15.10 9.36
C GLU A 94 9.94 -13.91 10.34
N ASP A 95 10.78 -12.93 9.98
CA ASP A 95 11.07 -11.75 10.80
C ASP A 95 11.29 -10.52 9.90
N MET A 96 10.24 -9.78 9.63
CA MET A 96 10.28 -8.61 8.75
C MET A 96 10.99 -7.39 9.36
N THR A 97 11.51 -7.47 10.56
CA THR A 97 12.42 -6.48 11.11
C THR A 97 13.86 -6.68 10.63
N LYS A 98 14.14 -7.83 10.01
CA LYS A 98 15.47 -8.25 9.61
C LYS A 98 15.65 -8.17 8.10
N LEU A 99 16.57 -7.29 7.67
CA LEU A 99 17.05 -7.25 6.29
C LEU A 99 18.07 -8.36 6.03
N VAL A 100 17.90 -9.05 4.91
CA VAL A 100 18.80 -10.09 4.40
C VAL A 100 19.11 -9.85 2.94
N GLY A 101 20.12 -10.52 2.41
CA GLY A 101 20.47 -10.41 1.00
C GLY A 101 19.36 -10.92 0.09
N GLY A 102 19.04 -10.11 -0.94
CA GLY A 102 18.24 -10.48 -2.10
C GLY A 102 19.17 -10.85 -3.26
N VAL A 103 19.33 -9.93 -4.23
CA VAL A 103 20.36 -10.02 -5.27
C VAL A 103 21.76 -9.94 -4.65
N ALA A 104 21.94 -9.11 -3.64
CA ALA A 104 23.17 -9.07 -2.85
C ALA A 104 23.30 -10.30 -1.95
N GLU A 105 24.49 -10.83 -1.84
CA GLU A 105 24.86 -11.83 -0.83
C GLU A 105 25.26 -11.15 0.48
N SER A 106 26.00 -10.06 0.39
CA SER A 106 26.48 -9.26 1.52
C SER A 106 26.71 -7.82 1.11
N TRP A 107 26.89 -6.95 2.11
CA TRP A 107 27.23 -5.54 1.87
C TRP A 107 28.09 -4.97 2.99
N THR A 108 28.77 -3.88 2.67
CA THR A 108 29.51 -3.04 3.61
C THR A 108 29.10 -1.59 3.42
N VAL A 109 29.16 -0.82 4.49
CA VAL A 109 28.91 0.62 4.50
C VAL A 109 30.14 1.31 5.02
N SER A 110 30.57 2.40 4.37
CA SER A 110 31.71 3.20 4.83
C SER A 110 31.42 3.84 6.20
N PRO A 111 32.47 4.16 6.99
CA PRO A 111 32.27 4.76 8.32
C PRO A 111 31.50 6.08 8.33
N ASP A 112 31.54 6.84 7.22
CA ASP A 112 30.79 8.08 7.02
C ASP A 112 29.36 7.84 6.49
N ALA A 113 28.95 6.58 6.34
CA ALA A 113 27.66 6.16 5.79
C ALA A 113 27.36 6.70 4.37
N LYS A 114 28.36 7.09 3.60
CA LYS A 114 28.19 7.66 2.25
C LYS A 114 28.38 6.65 1.13
N THR A 115 29.18 5.61 1.31
CA THR A 115 29.48 4.61 0.28
C THR A 115 28.97 3.25 0.71
N TYR A 116 28.21 2.63 -0.17
CA TYR A 116 27.63 1.30 0.01
C TYR A 116 28.18 0.37 -1.05
N THR A 117 28.79 -0.74 -0.63
CA THR A 117 29.35 -1.75 -1.54
C THR A 117 28.66 -3.09 -1.30
N PHE A 118 28.04 -3.63 -2.34
CA PHE A 118 27.31 -4.90 -2.31
C PHE A 118 28.06 -5.95 -3.13
N LYS A 119 28.21 -7.14 -2.55
CA LYS A 119 28.66 -8.33 -3.28
C LYS A 119 27.43 -9.12 -3.71
N LEU A 120 27.28 -9.32 -5.03
CA LEU A 120 26.14 -9.99 -5.60
C LEU A 120 26.36 -11.51 -5.65
N ARG A 121 25.25 -12.26 -5.58
CA ARG A 121 25.25 -13.71 -5.74
C ARG A 121 25.72 -14.12 -7.13
N THR A 122 26.49 -15.18 -7.23
CA THR A 122 27.01 -15.68 -8.51
C THR A 122 26.12 -16.77 -9.14
N ASN A 123 25.14 -17.30 -8.38
CA ASN A 123 24.28 -18.40 -8.82
C ASN A 123 22.87 -17.95 -9.25
N GLN A 124 22.63 -16.65 -9.32
CA GLN A 124 21.33 -16.09 -9.68
C GLN A 124 21.21 -15.86 -11.18
N LYS A 125 20.03 -16.19 -11.75
CA LYS A 125 19.74 -16.06 -13.18
C LYS A 125 18.40 -15.40 -13.40
N PHE A 126 18.31 -14.67 -14.50
CA PHE A 126 17.04 -14.21 -15.05
C PHE A 126 16.24 -15.36 -15.66
N GLU A 127 14.95 -15.13 -15.92
CA GLU A 127 14.08 -16.08 -16.62
C GLU A 127 14.59 -16.46 -18.02
N SER A 128 15.36 -15.60 -18.66
CA SER A 128 16.05 -15.85 -19.93
C SER A 128 17.17 -16.89 -19.82
N GLY A 129 17.62 -17.21 -18.59
CA GLY A 129 18.79 -18.03 -18.29
C GLY A 129 20.09 -17.25 -18.19
N ALA A 130 20.12 -15.96 -18.53
CA ALA A 130 21.29 -15.10 -18.35
C ALA A 130 21.63 -14.90 -16.87
N PRO A 131 22.92 -14.80 -16.49
CA PRO A 131 23.29 -14.49 -15.10
C PRO A 131 22.87 -13.08 -14.72
N VAL A 132 22.47 -12.89 -13.46
CA VAL A 132 22.25 -11.55 -12.89
C VAL A 132 23.62 -10.93 -12.58
N THR A 133 23.84 -9.71 -13.05
CA THR A 133 25.10 -8.98 -12.88
C THR A 133 24.91 -7.67 -12.13
N ALA A 134 26.01 -7.11 -11.64
CA ALA A 134 26.00 -5.79 -11.02
C ALA A 134 25.66 -4.67 -12.03
N ASP A 135 25.95 -4.86 -13.32
CA ASP A 135 25.54 -3.91 -14.37
C ASP A 135 24.02 -3.89 -14.55
N ASP A 136 23.34 -5.05 -14.45
CA ASP A 136 21.87 -5.10 -14.45
C ASP A 136 21.27 -4.37 -13.24
N MET A 137 21.87 -4.56 -12.06
CA MET A 137 21.39 -3.91 -10.83
C MET A 137 21.64 -2.40 -10.86
N ALA A 138 22.83 -1.96 -11.31
CA ALA A 138 23.13 -0.54 -11.49
C ALA A 138 22.18 0.11 -12.51
N PHE A 139 21.98 -0.54 -13.66
CA PHE A 139 20.99 -0.11 -14.65
C PHE A 139 19.59 0.02 -14.05
N SER A 140 19.15 -0.95 -13.27
CA SER A 140 17.82 -0.98 -12.67
C SER A 140 17.59 0.21 -11.74
N ILE A 141 18.54 0.52 -10.86
CA ILE A 141 18.47 1.71 -9.98
C ILE A 141 18.53 3.00 -10.78
N GLN A 142 19.48 3.10 -11.72
CA GLN A 142 19.67 4.27 -12.55
C GLN A 142 18.41 4.60 -13.36
N ARG A 143 17.76 3.58 -13.97
CA ARG A 143 16.56 3.79 -14.77
C ARG A 143 15.39 4.34 -13.95
N VAL A 144 15.20 3.93 -12.70
CA VAL A 144 14.15 4.48 -11.82
C VAL A 144 14.32 5.98 -11.66
N VAL A 145 15.54 6.43 -11.36
CA VAL A 145 15.87 7.85 -11.17
C VAL A 145 15.75 8.64 -12.48
N ILE A 146 16.22 8.07 -13.60
CA ILE A 146 16.21 8.74 -14.91
C ILE A 146 14.79 8.87 -15.47
N MET A 147 13.97 7.82 -15.37
CA MET A 147 12.57 7.85 -15.80
C MET A 147 11.74 8.81 -14.97
N ASN A 148 12.11 9.04 -13.72
CA ASN A 148 11.45 9.95 -12.77
C ASN A 148 9.92 9.71 -12.68
N LYS A 149 9.51 8.44 -12.63
CA LYS A 149 8.14 8.02 -12.40
C LYS A 149 7.82 8.03 -10.90
N THR A 150 6.59 7.71 -10.52
CA THR A 150 6.11 7.85 -9.13
C THR A 150 7.08 7.31 -8.08
N PRO A 151 7.66 6.07 -8.16
CA PRO A 151 8.53 5.56 -7.11
C PRO A 151 9.94 6.18 -7.10
N ALA A 152 10.29 7.05 -8.05
CA ALA A 152 11.62 7.67 -8.11
C ALA A 152 11.95 8.49 -6.86
N PHE A 153 10.96 9.06 -6.16
CA PHE A 153 11.18 9.83 -4.94
C PHE A 153 11.91 9.00 -3.86
N LEU A 154 11.74 7.68 -3.83
CA LEU A 154 12.44 6.77 -2.93
C LEU A 154 13.96 6.86 -3.09
N PHE A 155 14.44 7.16 -4.28
CA PHE A 155 15.87 7.23 -4.60
C PHE A 155 16.37 8.67 -4.76
N THR A 156 15.54 9.59 -5.28
CA THR A 156 15.97 10.99 -5.45
C THR A 156 16.22 11.68 -4.11
N GLN A 157 15.57 11.24 -3.01
CA GLN A 157 15.89 11.73 -1.66
C GLN A 157 17.32 11.43 -1.21
N LEU A 158 18.01 10.44 -1.86
CA LEU A 158 19.43 10.14 -1.59
C LEU A 158 20.40 11.15 -2.25
N GLY A 159 19.86 12.20 -2.88
CA GLY A 159 20.62 13.20 -3.65
C GLY A 159 20.91 12.75 -5.09
N TRP A 160 20.23 11.70 -5.56
CA TRP A 160 20.36 11.21 -6.93
C TRP A 160 19.38 11.91 -7.87
N ASN A 161 19.85 12.21 -9.07
CA ASN A 161 19.06 12.76 -10.15
C ASN A 161 19.56 12.21 -11.50
N LYS A 162 18.88 12.53 -12.60
CA LYS A 162 19.21 12.03 -13.95
C LYS A 162 20.65 12.34 -14.40
N ASP A 163 21.24 13.44 -13.87
CA ASP A 163 22.55 13.94 -14.32
C ASP A 163 23.71 13.29 -13.54
N ASN A 164 23.48 12.84 -12.29
CA ASN A 164 24.53 12.28 -11.42
C ASN A 164 24.41 10.78 -11.12
N VAL A 165 23.23 10.19 -11.29
CA VAL A 165 23.00 8.79 -10.84
C VAL A 165 23.92 7.78 -11.50
N ARG A 166 24.31 7.99 -12.78
CA ARG A 166 25.26 7.09 -13.47
C ARG A 166 26.66 7.16 -12.90
N ASP A 167 27.02 8.28 -12.29
CA ASP A 167 28.32 8.45 -11.63
C ASP A 167 28.30 7.97 -10.18
N LEU A 168 27.15 8.00 -9.54
CA LEU A 168 26.98 7.63 -8.14
C LEU A 168 26.61 6.17 -7.94
N VAL A 169 26.02 5.49 -8.93
CA VAL A 169 25.63 4.08 -8.88
C VAL A 169 26.38 3.32 -9.98
N LYS A 170 27.33 2.46 -9.62
CA LYS A 170 28.28 1.79 -10.55
C LYS A 170 28.40 0.30 -10.29
N ALA A 171 28.79 -0.41 -11.32
CA ALA A 171 29.21 -1.81 -11.29
C ALA A 171 30.71 -1.88 -11.61
N PRO A 172 31.63 -1.83 -10.63
CA PRO A 172 33.06 -1.92 -10.87
C PRO A 172 33.48 -3.24 -11.52
N ASP A 173 32.76 -4.31 -11.22
CA ASP A 173 32.88 -5.63 -11.83
C ASP A 173 31.51 -6.32 -11.91
N ALA A 174 31.46 -7.53 -12.48
CA ALA A 174 30.21 -8.26 -12.71
C ALA A 174 29.42 -8.61 -11.43
N HIS A 175 30.08 -8.61 -10.26
CA HIS A 175 29.48 -9.05 -8.99
C HIS A 175 29.63 -8.02 -7.87
N THR A 176 30.06 -6.80 -8.19
CA THR A 176 30.17 -5.71 -7.22
C THR A 176 29.33 -4.53 -7.67
N LEU A 177 28.31 -4.19 -6.89
CA LEU A 177 27.58 -2.93 -7.00
C LEU A 177 28.13 -1.97 -5.97
N GLU A 178 28.48 -0.77 -6.38
CA GLU A 178 28.83 0.35 -5.49
C GLU A 178 27.92 1.54 -5.77
N PHE A 179 27.43 2.16 -4.70
CA PHE A 179 26.79 3.46 -4.84
C PHE A 179 27.17 4.42 -3.72
N LYS A 180 27.07 5.70 -4.04
CA LYS A 180 27.31 6.81 -3.11
C LYS A 180 26.06 7.65 -2.95
N ILE A 181 25.80 8.10 -1.73
CA ILE A 181 24.73 9.03 -1.43
C ILE A 181 25.33 10.42 -1.07
N ASN A 182 24.62 11.47 -1.44
CA ASN A 182 25.05 12.83 -1.15
C ASN A 182 24.48 13.34 0.18
N GLU A 183 23.38 12.75 0.63
CA GLU A 183 22.68 13.13 1.85
C GLU A 183 23.24 12.40 3.08
N ASP A 184 23.05 12.99 4.27
CA ASP A 184 23.44 12.41 5.55
C ASP A 184 22.30 11.56 6.08
N PHE A 185 22.23 10.29 5.70
CA PHE A 185 21.20 9.36 6.16
C PHE A 185 21.78 8.19 6.93
N ALA A 186 21.03 7.72 7.93
CA ALA A 186 21.35 6.47 8.60
C ALA A 186 21.35 5.30 7.61
N PRO A 187 22.29 4.35 7.72
CA PRO A 187 22.37 3.19 6.85
C PRO A 187 21.08 2.36 6.79
N THR A 188 20.36 2.29 7.89
CA THR A 188 19.07 1.58 7.95
C THR A 188 18.04 2.13 6.98
N LEU A 189 17.93 3.46 6.86
CA LEU A 189 17.03 4.07 5.88
C LEU A 189 17.41 3.65 4.46
N VAL A 190 18.68 3.82 4.09
CA VAL A 190 19.16 3.52 2.74
C VAL A 190 18.94 2.05 2.38
N LEU A 191 19.21 1.12 3.31
CA LEU A 191 18.99 -0.30 3.10
C LEU A 191 17.50 -0.66 3.00
N ASN A 192 16.63 0.01 3.76
CA ASN A 192 15.19 -0.18 3.63
C ASN A 192 14.65 0.31 2.27
N LEU A 193 15.20 1.39 1.71
CA LEU A 193 14.87 1.82 0.34
C LEU A 193 15.30 0.77 -0.70
N MET A 194 16.44 0.10 -0.49
CA MET A 194 16.92 -0.97 -1.36
C MET A 194 16.13 -2.29 -1.20
N ALA A 195 15.18 -2.36 -0.26
CA ALA A 195 14.26 -3.47 -0.09
C ALA A 195 12.88 -3.22 -0.72
N THR A 196 12.61 -2.04 -1.27
CA THR A 196 11.34 -1.72 -1.95
C THR A 196 11.27 -2.33 -3.35
N VAL A 197 10.06 -2.42 -3.93
CA VAL A 197 9.85 -2.90 -5.31
C VAL A 197 10.63 -2.05 -6.33
N ALA A 198 10.83 -0.76 -6.08
CA ALA A 198 11.62 0.11 -6.94
C ALA A 198 13.10 -0.34 -7.07
N ALA A 199 13.64 -1.05 -6.06
CA ALA A 199 15.01 -1.60 -6.07
C ALA A 199 15.10 -3.01 -6.68
N SER A 200 14.14 -3.39 -7.50
CA SER A 200 14.12 -4.67 -8.23
C SER A 200 15.16 -4.71 -9.35
N VAL A 201 15.79 -5.88 -9.55
CA VAL A 201 16.69 -6.08 -10.69
C VAL A 201 15.90 -6.45 -11.94
N VAL A 202 16.17 -5.73 -13.01
CA VAL A 202 15.62 -5.94 -14.37
C VAL A 202 16.76 -6.35 -15.30
N GLU A 203 16.54 -7.34 -16.17
CA GLU A 203 17.54 -7.75 -17.17
C GLU A 203 17.76 -6.61 -18.19
N LYS A 204 18.88 -5.91 -18.06
CA LYS A 204 19.24 -4.75 -18.88
C LYS A 204 19.18 -5.05 -20.37
N LYS A 205 19.73 -6.21 -20.78
CA LYS A 205 19.74 -6.61 -22.20
C LYS A 205 18.34 -6.74 -22.78
N VAL A 206 17.41 -7.32 -22.04
CA VAL A 206 16.01 -7.48 -22.48
C VAL A 206 15.29 -6.14 -22.48
N ALA A 207 15.42 -5.35 -21.44
CA ALA A 207 14.80 -4.03 -21.37
C ALA A 207 15.27 -3.12 -22.52
N MET A 208 16.59 -3.04 -22.76
CA MET A 208 17.17 -2.20 -23.80
C MET A 208 16.89 -2.71 -25.22
N ALA A 209 16.69 -4.03 -25.41
CA ALA A 209 16.28 -4.58 -26.71
C ALA A 209 14.83 -4.18 -27.08
N ASN A 210 14.03 -3.77 -26.10
CA ASN A 210 12.64 -3.33 -26.24
C ASN A 210 12.46 -1.83 -25.94
N GLU A 211 13.56 -1.08 -25.89
CA GLU A 211 13.52 0.36 -25.66
C GLU A 211 12.85 1.11 -26.82
N VAL A 212 12.00 2.08 -26.49
CA VAL A 212 11.34 2.97 -27.44
C VAL A 212 11.59 4.43 -27.05
N ASN A 213 12.22 5.20 -27.93
CA ASN A 213 12.45 6.64 -27.75
C ASN A 213 13.17 7.03 -26.44
N GLY A 214 14.09 6.21 -25.94
CA GLY A 214 14.87 6.49 -24.74
C GLY A 214 14.12 6.21 -23.43
N ASP A 215 13.06 5.38 -23.46
CA ASP A 215 12.24 5.04 -22.30
C ASP A 215 12.86 3.95 -21.39
N LEU A 216 14.06 3.49 -21.72
CA LEU A 216 14.77 2.45 -20.98
C LEU A 216 13.96 1.15 -20.81
N GLY A 217 13.13 0.81 -21.81
CA GLY A 217 12.29 -0.38 -21.86
C GLY A 217 10.98 -0.27 -21.05
N ASN A 218 10.60 0.93 -20.59
CA ASN A 218 9.42 1.12 -19.76
C ASN A 218 8.12 0.69 -20.47
N ALA A 219 7.91 1.09 -21.72
CA ALA A 219 6.69 0.76 -22.46
C ALA A 219 6.48 -0.77 -22.60
N TRP A 220 7.55 -1.53 -22.81
CA TRP A 220 7.50 -2.98 -22.89
C TRP A 220 7.25 -3.62 -21.53
N LEU A 221 7.97 -3.17 -20.49
CA LEU A 221 7.85 -3.68 -19.12
C LEU A 221 6.49 -3.39 -18.47
N LYS A 222 5.68 -2.51 -19.05
CA LYS A 222 4.30 -2.29 -18.57
C LYS A 222 3.46 -3.57 -18.57
N THR A 223 3.73 -4.49 -19.50
CA THR A 223 2.94 -5.71 -19.68
C THR A 223 3.76 -6.99 -19.70
N HIS A 224 5.10 -6.86 -19.56
CA HIS A 224 6.05 -7.99 -19.60
C HIS A 224 6.96 -7.94 -18.38
N SER A 225 7.67 -9.04 -18.12
CA SER A 225 8.72 -9.11 -17.10
C SER A 225 10.08 -9.45 -17.71
N ALA A 226 11.14 -8.96 -17.07
CA ALA A 226 12.53 -9.33 -17.33
C ALA A 226 13.18 -9.64 -15.96
N THR A 227 12.76 -10.74 -15.36
CA THR A 227 12.85 -11.00 -13.92
C THR A 227 13.84 -12.09 -13.56
N SER A 228 14.34 -12.04 -12.32
CA SER A 228 15.08 -13.13 -11.64
C SER A 228 14.32 -13.71 -10.45
N GLY A 229 13.11 -13.23 -10.16
CA GLY A 229 12.33 -13.60 -8.97
C GLY A 229 11.77 -15.02 -8.96
N PRO A 230 11.09 -15.41 -7.86
CA PRO A 230 10.53 -16.76 -7.70
C PRO A 230 9.39 -17.08 -8.66
N TYR A 231 8.76 -16.07 -9.25
CA TYR A 231 7.74 -16.21 -10.27
C TYR A 231 8.06 -15.33 -11.47
N ARG A 232 7.58 -15.75 -12.66
CA ARG A 232 7.57 -14.95 -13.87
C ARG A 232 6.15 -14.48 -14.16
N LEU A 233 5.98 -13.31 -14.73
CA LEU A 233 4.70 -12.80 -15.21
C LEU A 233 4.33 -13.54 -16.49
N VAL A 234 3.19 -14.22 -16.51
CA VAL A 234 2.65 -14.87 -17.72
C VAL A 234 1.72 -13.93 -18.46
N SER A 235 0.84 -13.27 -17.75
CA SER A 235 -0.09 -12.29 -18.33
C SER A 235 -0.63 -11.35 -17.26
N TRP A 236 -0.84 -10.11 -17.67
CA TRP A 236 -1.71 -9.17 -17.00
C TRP A 236 -2.79 -8.71 -17.97
N LYS A 237 -4.03 -8.88 -17.58
CA LYS A 237 -5.21 -8.39 -18.28
C LYS A 237 -5.91 -7.40 -17.39
N ALA A 238 -5.89 -6.13 -17.81
CA ALA A 238 -6.47 -5.04 -17.01
C ALA A 238 -7.93 -5.33 -16.63
N ASN A 239 -8.27 -5.09 -15.37
CA ASN A 239 -9.61 -5.35 -14.81
C ASN A 239 -10.10 -6.82 -14.94
N GLU A 240 -9.20 -7.77 -15.18
CA GLU A 240 -9.54 -9.20 -15.29
C GLU A 240 -8.65 -10.04 -14.37
N SER A 241 -7.34 -10.09 -14.63
CA SER A 241 -6.45 -10.97 -13.89
C SER A 241 -4.96 -10.69 -14.07
N VAL A 242 -4.17 -11.13 -13.07
CA VAL A 242 -2.72 -11.32 -13.17
C VAL A 242 -2.43 -12.81 -13.02
N THR A 243 -1.63 -13.36 -13.92
CA THR A 243 -1.19 -14.77 -13.87
C THR A 243 0.33 -14.83 -13.80
N MET A 244 0.83 -15.60 -12.84
CA MET A 244 2.26 -15.85 -12.61
C MET A 244 2.54 -17.35 -12.57
N GLU A 245 3.71 -17.74 -13.06
CA GLU A 245 4.22 -19.12 -12.97
C GLU A 245 5.56 -19.17 -12.24
N ALA A 246 5.76 -20.23 -11.47
CA ALA A 246 6.99 -20.45 -10.73
C ALA A 246 8.21 -20.49 -11.66
N ASN A 247 9.26 -19.76 -11.29
CA ASN A 247 10.54 -19.75 -11.97
C ASN A 247 11.34 -21.00 -11.56
N PRO A 248 11.56 -21.98 -12.45
CA PRO A 248 12.29 -23.21 -12.10
C PRO A 248 13.76 -22.98 -11.80
N GLY A 249 14.31 -21.87 -12.29
CA GLY A 249 15.71 -21.48 -12.07
C GLY A 249 15.95 -20.60 -10.86
N TYR A 250 14.95 -20.39 -10.00
CA TYR A 250 15.09 -19.49 -8.85
C TYR A 250 16.15 -19.96 -7.85
N HIS A 251 17.06 -19.08 -7.48
CA HIS A 251 18.25 -19.41 -6.68
C HIS A 251 17.97 -19.95 -5.26
N LEU A 252 16.80 -19.65 -4.68
CA LEU A 252 16.35 -20.19 -3.39
C LEU A 252 15.45 -21.43 -3.53
N GLY A 253 15.46 -22.06 -4.71
CA GLY A 253 14.67 -23.24 -5.03
C GLY A 253 13.28 -22.94 -5.55
N LEU A 254 12.67 -23.96 -6.17
CA LEU A 254 11.37 -23.86 -6.81
C LEU A 254 10.28 -23.46 -5.79
N ALA A 255 9.41 -22.56 -6.20
CA ALA A 255 8.21 -22.23 -5.43
C ALA A 255 7.30 -23.45 -5.27
N LYS A 256 6.67 -23.60 -4.09
CA LYS A 256 5.84 -24.76 -3.76
C LYS A 256 4.55 -24.80 -4.58
N THR A 257 4.02 -23.65 -4.98
CA THR A 257 2.87 -23.50 -5.87
C THR A 257 3.36 -23.17 -7.27
N LYS A 258 2.93 -23.92 -8.30
CA LYS A 258 3.40 -23.70 -9.68
C LYS A 258 2.80 -22.48 -10.33
N ARG A 259 1.55 -22.14 -10.00
CA ARG A 259 0.83 -21.01 -10.60
C ARG A 259 0.10 -20.20 -9.53
N VAL A 260 0.18 -18.89 -9.65
CA VAL A 260 -0.60 -17.94 -8.86
C VAL A 260 -1.44 -17.11 -9.82
N VAL A 261 -2.73 -16.99 -9.52
CA VAL A 261 -3.67 -16.15 -10.28
C VAL A 261 -4.30 -15.16 -9.30
N ILE A 262 -4.29 -13.88 -9.65
CA ILE A 262 -5.03 -12.84 -8.91
C ILE A 262 -6.17 -12.39 -9.82
N LEU A 263 -7.40 -12.66 -9.41
CA LEU A 263 -8.61 -12.27 -10.14
C LEU A 263 -9.10 -10.90 -9.66
N HIS A 264 -9.52 -10.08 -10.60
CA HIS A 264 -10.23 -8.85 -10.30
C HIS A 264 -11.66 -9.17 -9.86
N VAL A 265 -11.90 -9.09 -8.55
CA VAL A 265 -13.23 -9.28 -7.95
C VAL A 265 -13.43 -8.15 -6.93
N PRO A 266 -13.91 -6.98 -7.35
CA PRO A 266 -14.01 -5.79 -6.48
C PRO A 266 -15.07 -5.94 -5.39
N GLU A 267 -16.14 -6.73 -5.63
CA GLU A 267 -17.25 -6.86 -4.69
C GLU A 267 -16.97 -7.89 -3.58
N PRO A 268 -16.90 -7.49 -2.30
CA PRO A 268 -16.62 -8.39 -1.18
C PRO A 268 -17.59 -9.59 -1.07
N GLY A 269 -18.88 -9.36 -1.34
CA GLY A 269 -19.88 -10.42 -1.35
C GLY A 269 -19.61 -11.50 -2.41
N SER A 270 -19.14 -11.09 -3.60
CA SER A 270 -18.73 -11.99 -4.67
C SER A 270 -17.48 -12.78 -4.31
N GLN A 271 -16.49 -12.14 -3.68
CA GLN A 271 -15.29 -12.82 -3.16
C GLN A 271 -15.68 -13.91 -2.15
N ARG A 272 -16.59 -13.59 -1.20
CA ARG A 272 -17.07 -14.55 -0.21
C ARG A 272 -17.73 -15.78 -0.88
N LEU A 273 -18.66 -15.56 -1.80
CA LEU A 273 -19.38 -16.65 -2.49
C LEU A 273 -18.42 -17.53 -3.30
N GLN A 274 -17.45 -16.96 -4.00
CA GLN A 274 -16.44 -17.70 -4.75
C GLN A 274 -15.52 -18.50 -3.81
N LEU A 275 -15.16 -17.94 -2.64
CA LEU A 275 -14.38 -18.65 -1.64
C LEU A 275 -15.14 -19.85 -1.06
N GLU A 276 -16.42 -19.69 -0.74
CA GLU A 276 -17.29 -20.76 -0.23
C GLU A 276 -17.46 -21.89 -1.25
N LYS A 277 -17.59 -21.58 -2.55
CA LYS A 277 -17.66 -22.56 -3.64
C LYS A 277 -16.33 -23.23 -3.95
N GLY A 278 -15.20 -22.61 -3.63
CA GLY A 278 -13.86 -23.07 -3.99
C GLY A 278 -13.38 -22.60 -5.37
N ASP A 279 -14.03 -21.61 -5.96
CA ASP A 279 -13.60 -20.95 -7.21
C ASP A 279 -12.36 -20.08 -6.99
N ILE A 280 -12.15 -19.61 -5.76
CA ILE A 280 -10.94 -18.94 -5.29
C ILE A 280 -10.41 -19.60 -4.01
N ASP A 281 -9.14 -19.39 -3.74
CA ASP A 281 -8.44 -19.95 -2.57
C ASP A 281 -8.27 -18.94 -1.44
N ILE A 282 -8.09 -17.65 -1.76
CA ILE A 282 -7.85 -16.57 -0.80
C ILE A 282 -8.62 -15.31 -1.24
N ALA A 283 -9.37 -14.72 -0.31
CA ALA A 283 -10.07 -13.44 -0.48
C ALA A 283 -9.36 -12.35 0.34
N LEU A 284 -8.92 -11.27 -0.30
CA LEU A 284 -8.12 -10.22 0.31
C LEU A 284 -8.93 -9.00 0.78
N SER A 285 -10.20 -8.86 0.38
CA SER A 285 -10.95 -7.61 0.57
C SER A 285 -12.31 -7.81 1.23
N LEU A 286 -12.47 -8.84 2.08
CA LEU A 286 -13.72 -9.11 2.77
C LEU A 286 -13.98 -8.08 3.89
N GLN A 287 -15.24 -7.65 3.99
CA GLN A 287 -15.69 -6.78 5.07
C GLN A 287 -16.23 -7.62 6.26
N PRO A 288 -16.40 -7.04 7.47
CA PRO A 288 -16.83 -7.79 8.66
C PRO A 288 -18.11 -8.60 8.49
N ASP A 289 -19.06 -8.08 7.73
CA ASP A 289 -20.34 -8.74 7.45
C ASP A 289 -20.18 -9.96 6.53
N GLN A 290 -19.12 -10.02 5.71
CA GLN A 290 -18.76 -11.20 4.93
C GLN A 290 -17.88 -12.19 5.70
N LEU A 291 -17.02 -11.71 6.61
CA LEU A 291 -16.15 -12.58 7.42
C LEU A 291 -16.92 -13.34 8.50
N LYS A 292 -17.88 -12.68 9.15
CA LYS A 292 -18.66 -13.25 10.25
C LYS A 292 -19.38 -14.56 9.89
N PRO A 293 -20.06 -14.71 8.74
CA PRO A 293 -20.65 -15.99 8.34
C PRO A 293 -19.62 -17.09 8.10
N LEU A 294 -18.39 -16.76 7.73
CA LEU A 294 -17.33 -17.74 7.44
C LEU A 294 -16.71 -18.37 8.68
N ALA A 295 -16.83 -17.76 9.85
CA ALA A 295 -16.20 -18.22 11.10
C ALA A 295 -16.64 -19.65 11.53
N GLY A 296 -17.81 -20.13 11.08
CA GLY A 296 -18.30 -21.49 11.34
C GLY A 296 -18.00 -22.50 10.24
N ASN A 297 -17.43 -22.08 9.12
CA ASN A 297 -17.17 -22.97 7.98
C ASN A 297 -15.85 -23.72 8.17
N LYS A 298 -15.90 -25.05 8.25
CA LYS A 298 -14.72 -25.92 8.47
C LYS A 298 -13.73 -25.89 7.30
N ASP A 299 -14.19 -25.55 6.10
CA ASP A 299 -13.37 -25.49 4.89
C ASP A 299 -12.71 -24.12 4.68
N ILE A 300 -12.98 -23.15 5.57
CA ILE A 300 -12.46 -21.79 5.48
C ILE A 300 -11.79 -21.41 6.80
N LYS A 301 -10.69 -20.71 6.71
CA LYS A 301 -10.02 -20.08 7.85
C LYS A 301 -10.05 -18.56 7.68
N VAL A 302 -10.46 -17.87 8.73
CA VAL A 302 -10.33 -16.42 8.87
C VAL A 302 -9.17 -16.17 9.81
N GLU A 303 -8.18 -15.43 9.34
CA GLU A 303 -6.94 -15.14 10.09
C GLU A 303 -6.68 -13.65 10.07
N SER A 304 -6.16 -13.14 11.18
CA SER A 304 -5.79 -11.74 11.35
C SER A 304 -4.27 -11.63 11.43
N PHE A 305 -3.71 -10.72 10.63
CA PHE A 305 -2.27 -10.47 10.54
C PHE A 305 -1.98 -9.01 10.91
N PRO A 306 -0.86 -8.73 11.60
CA PRO A 306 -0.44 -7.34 11.83
C PRO A 306 -0.30 -6.57 10.52
N TYR A 307 -0.75 -5.30 10.53
CA TYR A 307 -0.64 -4.41 9.39
C TYR A 307 -0.19 -3.03 9.82
N SER A 308 0.80 -2.46 9.16
CA SER A 308 1.44 -1.21 9.56
C SER A 308 0.69 0.04 9.08
N GLY A 309 -0.62 0.06 9.26
CA GLY A 309 -1.44 1.24 9.01
C GLY A 309 -1.61 2.10 10.26
N THR A 310 -1.84 3.39 10.08
CA THR A 310 -2.19 4.33 11.14
C THR A 310 -3.50 5.02 10.79
N TRP A 311 -4.52 4.88 11.63
CA TRP A 311 -5.80 5.58 11.49
C TRP A 311 -5.89 6.77 12.42
N TYR A 312 -6.22 7.93 11.89
CA TYR A 312 -6.17 9.18 12.63
C TYR A 312 -7.17 10.20 12.11
N ILE A 313 -7.45 11.22 12.94
CA ILE A 313 -8.12 12.44 12.50
C ILE A 313 -7.05 13.52 12.38
N GLY A 314 -6.84 14.02 11.15
CA GLY A 314 -6.00 15.19 10.88
C GLY A 314 -6.80 16.47 11.15
N LEU A 315 -6.19 17.41 11.85
CA LEU A 315 -6.75 18.71 12.22
C LEU A 315 -6.05 19.81 11.42
N ASN A 316 -6.81 20.66 10.74
CA ASN A 316 -6.26 21.78 9.97
C ASN A 316 -5.99 22.98 10.87
N LEU A 317 -4.71 23.30 11.11
CA LEU A 317 -4.28 24.38 12.00
C LEU A 317 -4.44 25.78 11.40
N ALA A 318 -4.90 25.91 10.17
CA ALA A 318 -5.39 27.20 9.65
C ALA A 318 -6.65 27.68 10.40
N ASP A 319 -7.40 26.75 11.00
CA ASP A 319 -8.50 27.10 11.91
C ASP A 319 -7.94 27.56 13.27
N PRO A 320 -8.17 28.81 13.69
CA PRO A 320 -7.63 29.35 14.93
C PRO A 320 -8.01 28.53 16.18
N ARG A 321 -9.16 27.85 16.18
CA ARG A 321 -9.62 27.00 17.28
C ARG A 321 -8.73 25.76 17.38
N LEU A 322 -8.44 25.11 16.25
CA LEU A 322 -7.61 23.91 16.17
C LEU A 322 -6.12 24.21 16.36
N LYS A 323 -5.71 25.46 16.11
CA LYS A 323 -4.35 25.93 16.42
C LYS A 323 -4.07 25.97 17.93
N ASN A 324 -5.11 26.09 18.78
CA ASN A 324 -4.95 26.09 20.24
C ASN A 324 -4.65 24.67 20.76
N PRO A 325 -3.50 24.43 21.43
CA PRO A 325 -3.12 23.10 21.92
C PRO A 325 -4.12 22.51 22.92
N LYS A 326 -4.75 23.34 23.78
CA LYS A 326 -5.76 22.87 24.73
C LYS A 326 -7.01 22.34 24.03
N VAL A 327 -7.41 22.95 22.89
CA VAL A 327 -8.50 22.44 22.06
C VAL A 327 -8.12 21.08 21.48
N ARG A 328 -6.92 20.95 20.90
CA ARG A 328 -6.46 19.65 20.37
C ARG A 328 -6.43 18.57 21.44
N GLN A 329 -5.92 18.87 22.62
CA GLN A 329 -5.93 17.93 23.76
C GLN A 329 -7.36 17.57 24.19
N ALA A 330 -8.26 18.53 24.26
CA ALA A 330 -9.66 18.26 24.58
C ALA A 330 -10.31 17.31 23.57
N LEU A 331 -10.09 17.53 22.27
CA LEU A 331 -10.61 16.66 21.21
C LEU A 331 -10.07 15.23 21.32
N LYS A 332 -8.78 15.05 21.71
CA LYS A 332 -8.17 13.73 21.97
C LYS A 332 -8.85 13.00 23.13
N TYR A 333 -9.25 13.70 24.20
CA TYR A 333 -10.01 13.13 25.33
C TYR A 333 -11.48 12.86 25.01
N LEU A 334 -11.98 13.27 23.84
CA LEU A 334 -13.37 13.06 23.41
C LEU A 334 -13.52 11.90 22.41
N VAL A 335 -12.51 11.07 22.25
CA VAL A 335 -12.59 9.86 21.42
C VAL A 335 -12.69 8.63 22.32
N ASP A 336 -13.67 7.77 22.07
CA ASP A 336 -13.84 6.49 22.79
C ASP A 336 -13.04 5.37 22.09
N TYR A 337 -11.71 5.45 22.17
CA TYR A 337 -10.80 4.49 21.57
C TYR A 337 -11.12 3.05 21.95
N HIS A 338 -11.25 2.79 23.26
CA HIS A 338 -11.47 1.44 23.78
C HIS A 338 -12.88 0.93 23.54
N GLY A 339 -13.90 1.81 23.60
CA GLY A 339 -15.27 1.44 23.26
C GLY A 339 -15.39 1.00 21.82
N MET A 340 -14.80 1.74 20.88
CA MET A 340 -14.75 1.35 19.47
C MET A 340 -13.97 0.05 19.25
N ALA A 341 -12.76 -0.07 19.82
CA ALA A 341 -11.91 -1.26 19.66
C ALA A 341 -12.54 -2.53 20.24
N ASN A 342 -13.32 -2.42 21.33
CA ASN A 342 -13.98 -3.55 21.97
C ASN A 342 -15.37 -3.90 21.38
N SER A 343 -15.90 -3.05 20.48
CA SER A 343 -17.21 -3.25 19.85
C SER A 343 -17.09 -3.53 18.35
N PHE A 344 -17.44 -2.58 17.50
CA PHE A 344 -17.51 -2.80 16.05
C PHE A 344 -16.14 -2.91 15.34
N LEU A 345 -15.04 -2.53 16.02
CA LEU A 345 -13.67 -2.70 15.51
C LEU A 345 -12.97 -3.94 16.08
N LYS A 346 -13.64 -4.71 16.94
CA LYS A 346 -13.03 -5.84 17.65
C LYS A 346 -12.39 -6.85 16.70
N GLY A 347 -11.11 -7.17 16.99
CA GLY A 347 -10.30 -8.13 16.23
C GLY A 347 -9.65 -7.55 14.97
N ARG A 348 -10.05 -6.34 14.55
CA ARG A 348 -9.55 -5.70 13.33
C ARG A 348 -8.69 -4.46 13.58
N PHE A 349 -8.84 -3.83 14.72
CA PHE A 349 -8.12 -2.63 15.08
C PHE A 349 -7.69 -2.71 16.54
N GLU A 350 -6.46 -2.26 16.78
CA GLU A 350 -5.92 -2.07 18.13
C GLU A 350 -5.74 -0.58 18.40
N VAL A 351 -5.94 -0.18 19.64
CA VAL A 351 -5.66 1.20 20.06
C VAL A 351 -4.16 1.43 19.93
N HIS A 352 -3.78 2.43 19.16
CA HIS A 352 -2.40 2.83 18.98
C HIS A 352 -2.34 4.32 18.68
N GLN A 353 -1.77 5.10 19.59
CA GLN A 353 -1.85 6.55 19.56
C GLN A 353 -0.53 7.22 19.17
N THR A 354 0.36 6.49 18.47
CA THR A 354 1.56 7.08 17.88
C THR A 354 1.55 6.98 16.35
N PHE A 355 2.34 7.83 15.70
CA PHE A 355 2.40 7.83 14.23
C PHE A 355 3.25 6.70 13.64
N LEU A 356 4.05 5.98 14.45
CA LEU A 356 4.78 4.79 14.03
C LEU A 356 4.01 3.54 14.45
N PRO A 357 3.43 2.78 13.49
CA PRO A 357 2.75 1.52 13.80
C PRO A 357 3.67 0.51 14.47
N ILE A 358 3.13 -0.32 15.35
CA ILE A 358 3.81 -1.48 15.90
C ILE A 358 4.21 -2.41 14.75
N GLY A 359 5.47 -2.85 14.74
CA GLY A 359 6.08 -3.60 13.64
C GLY A 359 7.14 -2.80 12.88
N LEU A 360 7.07 -1.47 12.89
CA LEU A 360 8.18 -0.62 12.45
C LEU A 360 9.24 -0.50 13.56
N SER A 361 10.50 -0.41 13.15
CA SER A 361 11.57 -0.10 14.10
C SER A 361 11.32 1.26 14.77
N SER A 362 11.67 1.40 16.02
CA SER A 362 11.48 2.60 16.84
C SER A 362 10.01 2.91 17.23
N ALA A 363 9.04 2.10 16.86
CA ALA A 363 7.69 2.21 17.39
C ALA A 363 7.68 2.05 18.93
N ILE A 364 6.84 2.83 19.60
CA ILE A 364 6.66 2.77 21.05
C ILE A 364 5.19 2.52 21.40
N ALA A 365 4.96 1.89 22.54
CA ALA A 365 3.64 1.83 23.16
C ALA A 365 3.44 3.11 23.99
N TYR A 366 2.61 4.01 23.48
CA TYR A 366 2.29 5.28 24.15
C TYR A 366 0.87 5.71 23.78
N ASP A 367 -0.10 5.34 24.64
CA ASP A 367 -1.54 5.55 24.47
C ASP A 367 -2.12 6.36 25.63
N PRO A 368 -1.78 7.67 25.73
CA PRO A 368 -2.11 8.49 26.91
C PRO A 368 -3.58 8.92 26.98
N TYR A 369 -4.34 8.80 25.89
CA TYR A 369 -5.70 9.32 25.81
C TYR A 369 -6.73 8.22 25.94
N LYS A 370 -7.77 8.52 26.71
CA LYS A 370 -9.02 7.75 26.84
C LYS A 370 -10.18 8.72 26.93
N LEU A 371 -11.37 8.26 26.69
CA LEU A 371 -12.57 9.09 26.82
C LEU A 371 -12.65 9.67 28.24
N ASP A 372 -12.57 10.99 28.34
CA ASP A 372 -12.70 11.76 29.57
C ASP A 372 -13.39 13.10 29.28
N VAL A 373 -14.72 13.06 29.30
CA VAL A 373 -15.58 14.22 28.99
C VAL A 373 -15.37 15.37 29.98
N ALA A 374 -15.10 15.04 31.27
CA ALA A 374 -14.92 16.06 32.30
C ALA A 374 -13.61 16.85 32.07
N LYS A 375 -12.52 16.15 31.77
CA LYS A 375 -11.23 16.76 31.43
C LYS A 375 -11.31 17.56 30.15
N ALA A 376 -11.98 17.03 29.14
CA ALA A 376 -12.17 17.74 27.87
C ALA A 376 -12.94 19.05 28.06
N LYS A 377 -14.04 19.06 28.82
CA LYS A 377 -14.79 20.28 29.14
C LYS A 377 -13.93 21.33 29.87
N ALA A 378 -13.11 20.90 30.82
CA ALA A 378 -12.19 21.81 31.51
C ALA A 378 -11.20 22.45 30.52
N LEU A 379 -10.55 21.66 29.66
CA LEU A 379 -9.62 22.15 28.64
C LEU A 379 -10.30 23.08 27.64
N LEU A 380 -11.53 22.78 27.19
CA LEU A 380 -12.30 23.65 26.29
C LEU A 380 -12.63 24.98 26.98
N ALA A 381 -13.04 24.96 28.26
CA ALA A 381 -13.31 26.18 29.02
C ALA A 381 -12.05 27.06 29.17
N GLU A 382 -10.90 26.44 29.52
CA GLU A 382 -9.60 27.14 29.57
C GLU A 382 -9.17 27.71 28.21
N ALA A 383 -9.57 27.06 27.12
CA ALA A 383 -9.31 27.52 25.76
C ALA A 383 -10.29 28.61 25.27
N GLY A 384 -11.31 28.99 26.09
CA GLY A 384 -12.31 29.97 25.73
C GLY A 384 -13.58 29.43 25.06
N TYR A 385 -13.77 28.11 25.06
CA TYR A 385 -14.91 27.42 24.45
C TYR A 385 -15.73 26.59 25.47
N PRO A 386 -16.24 27.17 26.55
CA PRO A 386 -16.94 26.43 27.61
C PRO A 386 -18.20 25.71 27.14
N ASN A 387 -18.82 26.17 26.04
CA ASN A 387 -20.01 25.58 25.43
C ASN A 387 -19.71 24.76 24.17
N GLY A 388 -18.41 24.50 23.90
CA GLY A 388 -17.98 23.82 22.67
C GLY A 388 -18.05 24.73 21.42
N PHE A 389 -18.05 24.11 20.26
CA PHE A 389 -18.10 24.77 18.96
C PHE A 389 -18.53 23.77 17.86
N GLU A 390 -18.80 24.27 16.66
CA GLU A 390 -19.07 23.43 15.51
C GLU A 390 -17.79 22.99 14.82
N LEU A 391 -17.66 21.69 14.50
CA LEU A 391 -16.53 21.08 13.81
C LEU A 391 -17.00 20.28 12.61
N ARG A 392 -16.49 20.59 11.43
CA ARG A 392 -16.71 19.78 10.22
C ARG A 392 -15.71 18.62 10.20
N LEU A 393 -16.20 17.38 10.17
CA LEU A 393 -15.41 16.15 10.06
C LEU A 393 -15.66 15.49 8.71
N SER A 394 -14.67 15.53 7.82
CA SER A 394 -14.70 14.80 6.56
C SER A 394 -14.37 13.33 6.79
N SER A 395 -15.14 12.42 6.16
CA SER A 395 -14.95 10.96 6.28
C SER A 395 -15.38 10.27 4.99
N SER A 396 -14.84 9.07 4.73
CA SER A 396 -15.41 8.18 3.73
C SER A 396 -16.80 7.69 4.17
N ASN A 397 -17.65 7.37 3.20
CA ASN A 397 -18.98 6.78 3.41
C ASN A 397 -18.96 5.26 3.63
N ILE A 398 -17.76 4.64 3.69
CA ILE A 398 -17.58 3.19 3.80
C ILE A 398 -17.24 2.82 5.26
N SER A 399 -17.88 1.74 5.77
CA SER A 399 -17.52 1.11 7.05
C SER A 399 -16.10 0.52 6.99
N PRO A 400 -15.29 0.58 8.07
CA PRO A 400 -15.63 1.10 9.42
C PRO A 400 -15.41 2.61 9.60
N GLN A 401 -14.99 3.34 8.55
CA GLN A 401 -14.58 4.74 8.67
C GLN A 401 -15.77 5.64 9.04
N ILE A 402 -16.93 5.44 8.41
CA ILE A 402 -18.14 6.21 8.76
C ILE A 402 -18.62 5.89 10.17
N ASP A 403 -18.50 4.64 10.62
CA ASP A 403 -18.91 4.22 11.96
C ASP A 403 -18.02 4.87 13.04
N MET A 404 -16.70 4.95 12.79
CA MET A 404 -15.76 5.70 13.62
C MET A 404 -16.15 7.19 13.71
N ALA A 405 -16.47 7.80 12.56
CA ALA A 405 -16.87 9.21 12.51
C ALA A 405 -18.15 9.47 13.33
N GLN A 406 -19.13 8.57 13.28
CA GLN A 406 -20.37 8.67 14.07
C GLN A 406 -20.09 8.49 15.57
N SER A 407 -19.21 7.58 15.97
CA SER A 407 -18.79 7.43 17.37
C SER A 407 -18.12 8.69 17.88
N VAL A 408 -17.21 9.28 17.09
CA VAL A 408 -16.55 10.56 17.40
C VAL A 408 -17.56 11.70 17.52
N GLN A 409 -18.53 11.79 16.60
CA GLN A 409 -19.61 12.78 16.65
C GLN A 409 -20.39 12.69 17.98
N GLN A 410 -20.76 11.48 18.39
CA GLN A 410 -21.48 11.26 19.64
C GLN A 410 -20.68 11.70 20.86
N THR A 411 -19.42 11.26 20.97
CA THR A 411 -18.60 11.54 22.16
C THR A 411 -18.15 12.98 22.23
N MET A 412 -17.82 13.63 21.13
CA MET A 412 -17.53 15.07 21.07
C MET A 412 -18.75 15.92 21.44
N GLY A 413 -19.95 15.48 21.05
CA GLY A 413 -21.22 16.13 21.42
C GLY A 413 -21.46 16.19 22.93
N MET A 414 -20.94 15.25 23.73
CA MET A 414 -21.04 15.25 25.20
C MET A 414 -20.35 16.46 25.85
N ALA A 415 -19.36 17.06 25.16
CA ALA A 415 -18.68 18.27 25.62
C ALA A 415 -19.10 19.54 24.86
N GLY A 416 -20.18 19.47 24.07
CA GLY A 416 -20.71 20.61 23.31
C GLY A 416 -20.03 20.85 21.95
N VAL A 417 -19.08 19.99 21.55
CA VAL A 417 -18.48 20.06 20.20
C VAL A 417 -19.43 19.40 19.22
N LYS A 418 -20.11 20.22 18.42
CA LYS A 418 -21.08 19.75 17.40
C LYS A 418 -20.35 19.32 16.15
N VAL A 419 -20.15 18.03 15.96
CA VAL A 419 -19.49 17.49 14.78
C VAL A 419 -20.50 17.36 13.64
N ASN A 420 -20.21 18.04 12.51
CA ASN A 420 -20.93 17.91 11.26
C ASN A 420 -20.15 16.96 10.34
N ILE A 421 -20.61 15.71 10.19
CA ILE A 421 -19.95 14.72 9.33
C ILE A 421 -20.25 15.08 7.87
N VAL A 422 -19.19 15.25 7.07
CA VAL A 422 -19.25 15.36 5.61
C VAL A 422 -18.74 14.06 5.02
N SER A 423 -19.68 13.23 4.58
CA SER A 423 -19.39 11.90 4.05
C SER A 423 -19.28 11.95 2.53
N THR A 424 -18.16 11.46 1.98
CA THR A 424 -17.85 11.42 0.55
C THR A 424 -17.29 10.06 0.15
N ASP A 425 -17.09 9.82 -1.15
CA ASP A 425 -16.29 8.68 -1.57
C ASP A 425 -14.80 8.90 -1.21
N GLN A 426 -14.04 7.80 -1.18
CA GLN A 426 -12.63 7.81 -0.76
C GLN A 426 -11.75 8.69 -1.65
N LYS A 427 -11.99 8.71 -2.97
CA LYS A 427 -11.21 9.50 -3.92
C LYS A 427 -11.39 11.00 -3.68
N GLN A 428 -12.63 11.43 -3.46
CA GLN A 428 -12.92 12.83 -3.15
C GLN A 428 -12.33 13.22 -1.79
N LEU A 429 -12.47 12.37 -0.75
CA LEU A 429 -11.88 12.61 0.57
C LEU A 429 -10.38 12.86 0.47
N VAL A 430 -9.65 11.99 -0.23
CA VAL A 430 -8.19 12.12 -0.43
C VAL A 430 -7.86 13.39 -1.22
N THR A 431 -8.65 13.72 -2.25
CA THR A 431 -8.44 14.91 -3.07
C THR A 431 -8.60 16.19 -2.23
N GLU A 432 -9.66 16.28 -1.42
CA GLU A 432 -9.89 17.42 -0.53
C GLU A 432 -8.81 17.54 0.55
N PHE A 433 -8.39 16.41 1.12
CA PHE A 433 -7.31 16.36 2.11
C PHE A 433 -5.98 16.84 1.54
N ARG A 434 -5.62 16.38 0.34
CA ARG A 434 -4.41 16.83 -0.37
C ARG A 434 -4.44 18.32 -0.74
N ALA A 435 -5.63 18.84 -1.00
CA ALA A 435 -5.85 20.26 -1.34
C ALA A 435 -6.08 21.16 -0.10
N ARG A 436 -5.87 20.67 1.13
CA ARG A 436 -6.12 21.40 2.40
C ARG A 436 -7.57 21.87 2.59
N LYS A 437 -8.55 21.31 1.86
CA LYS A 437 -9.96 21.72 1.88
C LYS A 437 -10.78 20.98 2.96
N PHE A 438 -10.27 20.96 4.18
CA PHE A 438 -10.92 20.31 5.32
C PHE A 438 -10.70 21.13 6.59
N GLN A 439 -11.49 20.84 7.63
CA GLN A 439 -11.31 21.34 9.00
C GLN A 439 -10.76 20.22 9.89
N ALA A 440 -11.44 19.07 9.91
CA ALA A 440 -10.96 17.81 10.43
C ALA A 440 -11.23 16.70 9.39
N THR A 441 -10.36 15.70 9.27
CA THR A 441 -10.55 14.58 8.37
C THR A 441 -10.15 13.28 9.03
N LEU A 442 -11.03 12.26 8.99
CA LEU A 442 -10.74 10.90 9.41
C LEU A 442 -10.18 10.12 8.23
N ILE A 443 -8.95 9.65 8.33
CA ILE A 443 -8.21 9.02 7.24
C ILE A 443 -7.14 8.08 7.79
N SER A 444 -6.52 7.28 6.92
CA SER A 444 -5.40 6.39 7.27
C SER A 444 -4.14 6.71 6.47
N TRP A 445 -3.03 6.21 6.96
CA TRP A 445 -1.73 6.25 6.32
C TRP A 445 -1.03 4.90 6.44
N THR A 446 -0.30 4.49 5.40
CA THR A 446 0.54 3.30 5.38
C THR A 446 1.98 3.71 5.06
N PRO A 447 2.99 3.15 5.72
CA PRO A 447 4.40 3.44 5.44
C PRO A 447 4.81 3.05 4.01
N ASP A 448 5.61 3.90 3.36
CA ASP A 448 6.15 3.61 2.02
C ASP A 448 7.32 2.62 2.06
N TYR A 449 8.00 2.49 3.22
CA TYR A 449 9.11 1.57 3.49
C TYR A 449 9.25 1.35 5.00
N LEU A 450 9.96 0.28 5.41
CA LEU A 450 10.00 -0.12 6.83
C LEU A 450 11.10 0.59 7.65
N ASP A 451 11.29 1.89 7.44
CA ASP A 451 12.13 2.73 8.29
C ASP A 451 11.27 3.77 9.01
N PRO A 452 11.54 4.13 10.28
CA PRO A 452 10.74 5.10 11.03
C PRO A 452 10.65 6.47 10.36
N HIS A 453 11.62 6.81 9.50
CA HIS A 453 11.61 8.09 8.80
C HIS A 453 10.47 8.22 7.78
N THR A 454 9.97 7.11 7.25
CA THR A 454 8.82 7.13 6.32
C THR A 454 7.62 7.89 6.90
N ASN A 455 7.27 7.58 8.16
CA ASN A 455 6.18 8.26 8.85
C ASN A 455 6.64 9.61 9.44
N ALA A 456 7.86 9.69 9.99
CA ALA A 456 8.34 10.92 10.59
C ALA A 456 8.47 12.07 9.57
N SER A 457 8.99 11.80 8.36
CA SER A 457 9.05 12.81 7.29
C SER A 457 7.67 13.31 6.86
N THR A 458 6.66 12.47 7.03
CA THR A 458 5.29 12.77 6.61
C THR A 458 4.46 13.43 7.72
N PHE A 459 4.51 12.91 8.94
CA PHE A 459 3.70 13.42 10.07
C PHE A 459 4.37 14.58 10.81
N ALA A 460 5.71 14.62 10.86
CA ALA A 460 6.44 15.54 11.72
C ALA A 460 7.18 16.64 10.94
N PHE A 461 7.49 16.45 9.66
CA PHE A 461 8.32 17.38 8.91
C PHE A 461 7.50 18.23 7.93
N ASN A 462 7.65 19.55 8.05
CA ASN A 462 7.16 20.55 7.12
C ASN A 462 8.03 21.80 7.28
N ASP A 463 8.97 22.02 6.36
CA ASP A 463 9.90 23.17 6.41
C ASP A 463 9.43 24.38 5.58
N ASN A 464 8.39 24.17 4.75
CA ASN A 464 7.82 25.20 3.92
C ASN A 464 6.30 25.01 3.78
N ASP A 465 5.51 25.92 4.33
CA ASP A 465 4.05 25.85 4.32
C ASP A 465 3.39 26.52 3.10
N SER A 466 4.19 26.97 2.10
CA SER A 466 3.67 27.54 0.84
C SER A 466 3.01 26.46 -0.04
N ASP A 467 2.17 26.89 -0.99
CA ASP A 467 1.47 25.97 -1.90
C ASP A 467 2.40 25.29 -2.92
N ASP A 468 3.59 25.83 -3.15
CA ASP A 468 4.61 25.27 -4.05
C ASP A 468 5.54 24.27 -3.36
N ALA A 469 5.38 24.04 -2.06
CA ALA A 469 6.19 23.12 -1.28
C ALA A 469 5.78 21.65 -1.53
N PRO A 470 6.60 20.66 -1.13
CA PRO A 470 6.15 19.27 -0.99
C PRO A 470 4.95 19.19 -0.04
N HIS A 471 4.03 18.25 -0.29
CA HIS A 471 2.75 18.15 0.41
C HIS A 471 2.67 16.95 1.39
N PRO A 472 3.58 16.80 2.40
CA PRO A 472 3.45 15.78 3.45
C PRO A 472 2.19 16.02 4.31
N LEU A 473 1.85 15.09 5.21
CA LEU A 473 0.67 15.23 6.07
C LEU A 473 0.78 16.45 6.99
N ALA A 474 1.98 16.74 7.48
CA ALA A 474 2.25 17.95 8.29
C ALA A 474 1.87 19.21 7.50
N TRP A 475 2.28 19.32 6.23
CA TRP A 475 1.89 20.42 5.35
C TRP A 475 0.36 20.47 5.14
N ARG A 476 -0.29 19.33 4.91
CA ARG A 476 -1.75 19.27 4.72
C ARG A 476 -2.51 19.81 5.92
N CYS A 477 -1.97 19.61 7.12
CA CYS A 477 -2.54 20.08 8.38
C CYS A 477 -2.09 21.51 8.77
N HIS A 478 -1.34 22.23 7.93
CA HIS A 478 -0.68 23.50 8.27
C HIS A 478 0.16 23.41 9.57
N TYR A 479 0.79 22.26 9.79
CA TYR A 479 1.68 22.04 10.91
C TYR A 479 3.11 22.39 10.52
N PHE A 480 3.55 23.56 10.97
CA PHE A 480 4.90 24.09 10.73
C PHE A 480 5.54 24.37 12.07
N ASP A 481 6.52 23.55 12.45
CA ASP A 481 7.27 23.69 13.70
C ASP A 481 8.77 23.48 13.44
N PRO A 482 9.59 24.56 13.46
CA PRO A 482 11.03 24.47 13.22
C PRO A 482 11.78 23.55 14.20
N ALA A 483 11.32 23.45 15.45
CA ALA A 483 11.95 22.58 16.45
C ALA A 483 11.69 21.09 16.13
N ILE A 484 10.49 20.76 15.69
CA ILE A 484 10.14 19.39 15.27
C ILE A 484 10.85 19.05 13.97
N ASN A 485 10.94 19.96 13.00
CA ASN A 485 11.72 19.80 11.78
C ASN A 485 13.19 19.49 12.09
N ALA A 486 13.81 20.25 13.00
CA ALA A 486 15.19 20.03 13.41
C ALA A 486 15.39 18.65 14.07
N ARG A 487 14.45 18.21 14.94
CA ARG A 487 14.47 16.88 15.58
C ARG A 487 14.31 15.76 14.56
N THR A 488 13.40 15.91 13.60
CA THR A 488 13.17 14.95 12.52
C THR A 488 14.40 14.79 11.64
N THR A 489 15.02 15.93 11.26
CA THR A 489 16.26 15.95 10.48
C THR A 489 17.44 15.34 11.26
N ALA A 490 17.55 15.59 12.56
CA ALA A 490 18.59 14.97 13.37
C ALA A 490 18.40 13.45 13.49
N ALA A 491 17.14 12.99 13.66
CA ALA A 491 16.84 11.56 13.81
C ALA A 491 17.14 10.74 12.55
N VAL A 492 16.94 11.31 11.35
CA VAL A 492 17.24 10.59 10.10
C VAL A 492 18.73 10.45 9.84
N LYS A 493 19.53 11.37 10.38
CA LYS A 493 21.01 11.38 10.26
C LYS A 493 21.72 10.54 11.33
N GLU A 494 21.05 10.20 12.44
CA GLU A 494 21.66 9.46 13.53
C GLU A 494 21.97 8.03 13.12
N ILE A 495 23.26 7.66 13.19
CA ILE A 495 23.74 6.34 12.79
C ILE A 495 23.76 5.32 13.95
N ASP A 496 23.80 5.78 15.21
CA ASP A 496 23.68 4.92 16.37
C ASP A 496 22.24 4.42 16.52
N PRO A 497 21.95 3.13 16.42
CA PRO A 497 20.57 2.63 16.40
C PRO A 497 19.84 2.84 17.74
N VAL A 498 20.54 2.89 18.87
CA VAL A 498 19.95 3.10 20.19
C VAL A 498 19.51 4.56 20.33
N LYS A 499 20.39 5.48 19.98
CA LYS A 499 20.07 6.92 19.99
C LYS A 499 18.97 7.23 18.99
N ARG A 500 19.07 6.70 17.77
CA ARG A 500 18.06 6.89 16.72
C ARG A 500 16.67 6.43 17.18
N LYS A 501 16.59 5.25 17.80
CA LYS A 501 15.35 4.74 18.39
C LYS A 501 14.78 5.68 19.46
N ALA A 502 15.63 6.21 20.34
CA ALA A 502 15.21 7.16 21.38
C ALA A 502 14.68 8.47 20.78
N MET A 503 15.34 9.00 19.72
CA MET A 503 14.93 10.24 19.04
C MET A 503 13.55 10.08 18.39
N TYR A 504 13.29 8.99 17.65
CA TYR A 504 11.96 8.72 17.11
C TYR A 504 10.91 8.44 18.18
N GLY A 505 11.29 7.82 19.30
CA GLY A 505 10.41 7.61 20.44
C GLY A 505 9.97 8.94 21.07
N GLU A 506 10.86 9.91 21.16
CA GLU A 506 10.54 11.27 21.64
C GLU A 506 9.63 12.01 20.66
N LEU A 507 9.92 11.97 19.35
CA LEU A 507 9.06 12.57 18.33
C LEU A 507 7.62 12.01 18.38
N GLN A 508 7.46 10.70 18.58
CA GLN A 508 6.14 10.07 18.70
C GLN A 508 5.37 10.67 19.88
N LYS A 509 5.99 10.79 21.05
CA LYS A 509 5.35 11.39 22.24
C LYS A 509 4.92 12.83 21.98
N ILE A 510 5.83 13.66 21.45
CA ILE A 510 5.56 15.07 21.19
C ILE A 510 4.36 15.22 20.24
N LEU A 511 4.33 14.47 19.13
CA LEU A 511 3.22 14.56 18.18
C LEU A 511 1.92 13.98 18.70
N THR A 512 1.99 12.93 19.52
CA THR A 512 0.81 12.40 20.21
C THR A 512 0.22 13.43 21.16
N ASP A 513 1.07 14.14 21.94
CA ASP A 513 0.61 15.10 22.92
C ASP A 513 0.15 16.41 22.30
N ASP A 514 0.91 16.99 21.37
CA ASP A 514 0.66 18.34 20.83
C ASP A 514 0.55 18.43 19.30
N GLY A 515 0.76 17.34 18.58
CA GLY A 515 0.61 17.35 17.12
C GLY A 515 -0.83 17.59 16.63
N PRO A 516 -1.00 17.88 15.32
CA PRO A 516 -2.30 18.16 14.72
C PRO A 516 -3.10 16.89 14.41
N TYR A 517 -2.81 15.79 15.10
CA TYR A 517 -3.42 14.49 14.86
C TYR A 517 -4.09 13.95 16.11
N ILE A 518 -5.27 13.37 15.95
CA ILE A 518 -5.86 12.44 16.92
C ILE A 518 -5.53 11.05 16.38
N LEU A 519 -4.39 10.50 16.80
CA LEU A 519 -3.96 9.16 16.42
C LEU A 519 -4.81 8.14 17.19
N MET A 520 -5.37 7.14 16.49
CA MET A 520 -6.43 6.32 17.08
C MET A 520 -6.11 4.84 17.08
N PHE A 521 -5.83 4.29 15.90
CA PHE A 521 -5.79 2.84 15.74
C PHE A 521 -4.73 2.38 14.76
N GLN A 522 -4.24 1.18 15.01
CA GLN A 522 -3.52 0.35 14.04
C GLN A 522 -4.46 -0.76 13.57
N PRO A 523 -4.65 -0.95 12.24
CA PRO A 523 -5.46 -2.04 11.71
C PRO A 523 -4.72 -3.38 11.75
N ALA A 524 -5.48 -4.46 11.73
CA ALA A 524 -5.02 -5.79 11.36
C ALA A 524 -5.60 -6.16 9.99
N ASN A 525 -4.85 -6.93 9.22
CA ASN A 525 -5.29 -7.42 7.92
C ASN A 525 -6.03 -8.76 8.11
N GLU A 526 -7.36 -8.76 7.99
CA GLU A 526 -8.17 -9.96 8.09
C GLU A 526 -8.34 -10.61 6.71
N ILE A 527 -7.96 -11.86 6.62
CA ILE A 527 -7.94 -12.62 5.37
C ILE A 527 -8.75 -13.89 5.55
N ALA A 528 -9.61 -14.20 4.59
CA ALA A 528 -10.29 -15.49 4.52
C ALA A 528 -9.67 -16.35 3.43
N ARG A 529 -9.32 -17.60 3.78
CA ARG A 529 -8.73 -18.56 2.87
C ARG A 529 -9.33 -19.95 3.02
N ARG A 530 -9.26 -20.77 1.99
CA ARG A 530 -9.56 -22.20 2.07
C ARG A 530 -8.64 -22.87 3.09
N ALA A 531 -9.18 -23.80 3.88
CA ALA A 531 -8.41 -24.53 4.89
C ALA A 531 -7.29 -25.39 4.28
N SER A 532 -7.42 -25.80 3.02
CA SER A 532 -6.42 -26.52 2.25
C SER A 532 -5.19 -25.68 1.90
N VAL A 533 -5.29 -24.36 1.88
CA VAL A 533 -4.14 -23.44 1.63
C VAL A 533 -3.34 -23.30 2.92
N GLN A 534 -2.04 -23.46 2.83
CA GLN A 534 -1.11 -23.32 3.95
C GLN A 534 0.09 -22.45 3.56
N GLY A 535 0.83 -21.94 4.55
CA GLY A 535 2.06 -21.17 4.32
C GLY A 535 1.86 -19.78 3.72
N TYR A 536 0.60 -19.30 3.68
CA TYR A 536 0.32 -17.92 3.31
C TYR A 536 0.69 -16.98 4.48
N LYS A 537 1.53 -15.99 4.19
CA LYS A 537 1.94 -14.96 5.14
C LYS A 537 1.98 -13.62 4.39
N PRO A 538 1.00 -12.73 4.59
CA PRO A 538 1.12 -11.36 4.12
C PRO A 538 2.16 -10.63 4.95
N GLY A 539 2.82 -9.64 4.35
CA GLY A 539 3.68 -8.72 5.06
C GLY A 539 2.91 -7.73 5.92
N ILE A 540 3.66 -6.99 6.71
CA ILE A 540 3.11 -5.88 7.52
C ILE A 540 2.84 -4.63 6.68
N VAL A 541 3.28 -4.60 5.42
CA VAL A 541 2.97 -3.62 4.37
C VAL A 541 2.65 -4.33 3.06
N GLU A 542 2.02 -3.64 2.14
CA GLU A 542 1.46 -4.22 0.91
C GLU A 542 2.49 -4.76 -0.08
N ASP A 543 3.73 -4.32 -0.02
CA ASP A 543 4.80 -4.78 -0.92
C ASP A 543 5.54 -6.03 -0.44
N LEU A 544 5.05 -6.69 0.63
CA LEU A 544 5.64 -7.87 1.23
C LEU A 544 4.70 -9.09 1.18
N TYR A 545 4.51 -9.66 -0.01
CA TYR A 545 3.77 -10.91 -0.18
C TYR A 545 4.70 -12.06 -0.57
N PHE A 546 4.63 -13.17 0.19
CA PHE A 546 5.52 -14.33 0.04
C PHE A 546 4.77 -15.51 -0.57
N PHE A 547 4.47 -15.45 -1.88
CA PHE A 547 3.75 -16.53 -2.56
C PHE A 547 4.54 -17.84 -2.64
N ARG A 548 5.86 -17.78 -2.61
CA ARG A 548 6.76 -18.93 -2.73
C ARG A 548 6.53 -20.03 -1.68
N THR A 549 6.07 -19.65 -0.49
CA THR A 549 5.86 -20.57 0.64
C THR A 549 4.48 -21.23 0.65
N ILE A 550 3.55 -20.77 -0.18
CA ILE A 550 2.18 -21.25 -0.19
C ILE A 550 2.14 -22.68 -0.74
N THR A 551 1.38 -23.54 -0.06
CA THR A 551 1.05 -24.89 -0.50
C THR A 551 -0.46 -25.09 -0.45
N LYS A 552 -0.95 -26.06 -1.24
CA LYS A 552 -2.34 -26.46 -1.25
C LYS A 552 -2.44 -27.98 -1.07
N ALA A 553 -3.09 -28.42 0.00
CA ALA A 553 -3.24 -29.84 0.37
C ALA A 553 -4.29 -30.58 -0.49
#